data_55ae09282d9e4230342423616da6b171
#
_entry.id   55ae09282d9e4230342423616da6b171
#
_cell.length_a   1.000
_cell.length_b   1.000
_cell.length_c   1.000
_cell.angle_alpha   90.00
_cell.angle_beta   90.00
_cell.angle_gamma   90.00
#
_symmetry.space_group_name_H-M   'P 1'
#
loop_
_entity.id
_entity.type
_entity.pdbx_description
1 polymer ?
#
loop_
_entity_poly.entity_id
_entity_poly.type
_entity_poly.pdbx_seq_one_letter_code
_entity_poly.pdbx_strand_id
1 'polypeptide(L)'
;MKLGFVLTVCLALPLAVLAKDQPTFQIEVIGTDAWERDLAIHHAGTSGTSDTNCNTNGNVDATTYGNTTNGSVNATTNCTTTSTPGTPGYTTHRAIQQESVHAILNGQHVTLWCQAGFRRCANLTPGTYTAEADGDKAVRIYVYSLISHKLMGKMKYRLVGGW
;
A
#
# COMPACT_ATOMS: atom_id res chain seq x y z
N MET A 1 3.47 -39.92 63.20
CA MET A 1 3.88 -38.98 62.13
C MET A 1 2.85 -39.04 61.03
N LYS A 2 1.98 -38.00 60.93
CA LYS A 2 0.92 -37.91 59.86
C LYS A 2 1.41 -36.86 58.86
N LEU A 3 1.75 -37.28 57.63
CA LEU A 3 2.08 -36.41 56.53
C LEU A 3 0.76 -35.87 55.94
N GLY A 4 0.54 -34.59 56.07
CA GLY A 4 -0.57 -33.88 55.40
C GLY A 4 -0.16 -33.52 53.95
N PHE A 5 -0.94 -34.04 53.01
CA PHE A 5 -0.79 -33.71 51.59
C PHE A 5 -1.61 -32.45 51.30
N VAL A 6 -0.94 -31.35 51.06
CA VAL A 6 -1.61 -30.10 50.65
C VAL A 6 -1.78 -30.11 49.12
N LEU A 7 -3.01 -30.31 48.69
CA LEU A 7 -3.41 -30.29 47.27
C LEU A 7 -3.62 -28.84 46.86
N THR A 8 -2.64 -28.26 46.16
CA THR A 8 -2.77 -26.91 45.57
C THR A 8 -3.58 -27.03 44.27
N VAL A 9 -4.85 -26.66 44.35
CA VAL A 9 -5.71 -26.53 43.17
C VAL A 9 -5.42 -25.21 42.48
N CYS A 10 -4.66 -25.23 41.39
CA CYS A 10 -4.51 -24.11 40.48
C CYS A 10 -5.83 -23.89 39.72
N LEU A 11 -6.62 -22.92 40.13
CA LEU A 11 -7.76 -22.43 39.38
C LEU A 11 -7.26 -21.64 38.18
N ALA A 12 -7.15 -22.29 37.01
CA ALA A 12 -6.97 -21.59 35.72
C ALA A 12 -8.31 -20.94 35.35
N LEU A 13 -8.47 -19.66 35.70
CA LEU A 13 -9.55 -18.83 35.18
C LEU A 13 -9.31 -18.61 33.68
N PRO A 14 -10.25 -18.99 32.80
CA PRO A 14 -10.17 -18.58 31.40
C PRO A 14 -10.31 -17.06 31.35
N LEU A 15 -9.29 -16.35 30.90
CA LEU A 15 -9.41 -14.98 30.46
C LEU A 15 -10.33 -14.98 29.23
N ALA A 16 -11.63 -14.88 29.47
CA ALA A 16 -12.58 -14.48 28.46
C ALA A 16 -12.19 -13.08 28.01
N VAL A 17 -11.52 -13.00 26.87
CA VAL A 17 -11.33 -11.75 26.15
C VAL A 17 -12.73 -11.29 25.75
N LEU A 18 -13.32 -10.43 26.58
CA LEU A 18 -14.54 -9.71 26.25
C LEU A 18 -14.20 -8.88 25.01
N ALA A 19 -14.59 -9.39 23.85
CA ALA A 19 -14.67 -8.58 22.63
C ALA A 19 -15.58 -7.39 23.01
N LYS A 20 -15.00 -6.23 23.18
CA LYS A 20 -15.70 -4.99 23.53
C LYS A 20 -16.52 -4.63 22.29
N ASP A 21 -17.76 -5.10 22.24
CA ASP A 21 -18.72 -4.68 21.23
C ASP A 21 -18.81 -3.16 21.32
N GLN A 22 -18.38 -2.49 20.29
CA GLN A 22 -18.49 -1.03 20.24
C GLN A 22 -19.97 -0.67 20.16
N PRO A 23 -20.44 0.33 20.90
CA PRO A 23 -21.84 0.73 20.86
C PRO A 23 -22.18 1.18 19.45
N THR A 24 -23.26 0.60 18.90
CA THR A 24 -23.83 1.01 17.64
C THR A 24 -24.83 2.14 17.84
N PHE A 25 -24.92 3.02 16.85
CA PHE A 25 -25.88 4.13 16.81
C PHE A 25 -26.48 4.25 15.42
N GLN A 26 -27.50 5.07 15.28
CA GLN A 26 -28.13 5.35 13.99
C GLN A 26 -27.57 6.66 13.41
N ILE A 27 -27.36 6.65 12.10
CA ILE A 27 -26.97 7.82 11.33
C ILE A 27 -27.97 7.97 10.17
N GLU A 28 -28.46 9.18 9.95
CA GLU A 28 -29.35 9.50 8.84
C GLU A 28 -28.54 10.13 7.72
N VAL A 29 -28.44 9.44 6.59
CA VAL A 29 -27.81 9.96 5.37
C VAL A 29 -28.83 10.79 4.63
N ILE A 30 -28.51 12.06 4.35
CA ILE A 30 -29.37 13.02 3.66
C ILE A 30 -29.04 13.02 2.16
N GLY A 31 -27.75 12.92 1.83
CA GLY A 31 -27.27 12.93 0.46
C GLY A 31 -25.83 12.48 0.34
N THR A 32 -25.43 12.13 -0.85
CA THR A 32 -24.07 11.70 -1.18
C THR A 32 -23.62 12.30 -2.50
N ASP A 33 -22.36 12.72 -2.54
CA ASP A 33 -21.66 13.12 -3.74
C ASP A 33 -20.53 12.12 -3.97
N ALA A 34 -20.57 11.41 -5.08
CA ALA A 34 -19.55 10.44 -5.45
C ALA A 34 -18.82 10.89 -6.71
N TRP A 35 -17.50 10.78 -6.71
CA TRP A 35 -16.69 11.07 -7.89
C TRP A 35 -15.50 10.11 -7.99
N GLU A 36 -14.97 9.99 -9.19
CA GLU A 36 -13.74 9.23 -9.44
C GLU A 36 -12.57 10.19 -9.65
N ARG A 37 -11.46 9.86 -9.01
CA ARG A 37 -10.18 10.52 -9.25
C ARG A 37 -9.24 9.54 -9.92
N ASP A 38 -8.63 9.97 -11.01
CA ASP A 38 -7.54 9.22 -11.63
C ASP A 38 -6.23 9.42 -10.86
N LEU A 39 -5.65 8.31 -10.43
CA LEU A 39 -4.33 8.28 -9.80
C LEU A 39 -3.33 7.71 -10.79
N ALA A 40 -2.44 8.57 -11.28
CA ALA A 40 -1.31 8.17 -12.10
C ALA A 40 -0.19 7.62 -11.18
N ILE A 41 0.18 6.37 -11.40
CA ILE A 41 1.28 5.71 -10.69
C ILE A 41 2.44 5.57 -11.68
N HIS A 42 3.53 6.30 -11.42
CA HIS A 42 4.72 6.25 -12.23
C HIS A 42 5.63 5.10 -11.77
N HIS A 43 5.92 4.19 -12.68
CA HIS A 43 6.91 3.14 -12.51
C HIS A 43 8.21 3.59 -13.18
N ALA A 44 9.27 3.74 -12.40
CA ALA A 44 10.57 4.11 -12.93
C ALA A 44 11.10 3.00 -13.84
N GLY A 45 11.68 3.39 -14.95
CA GLY A 45 12.44 2.48 -15.80
C GLY A 45 13.76 2.07 -15.12
N THR A 46 14.38 1.02 -15.63
CA THR A 46 15.73 0.62 -15.24
C THR A 46 16.72 1.13 -16.26
N SER A 47 17.85 1.66 -15.78
CA SER A 47 18.96 2.02 -16.68
C SER A 47 19.57 0.77 -17.30
N GLY A 48 19.91 0.84 -18.57
CA GLY A 48 20.75 -0.18 -19.21
C GLY A 48 22.16 -0.18 -18.62
N THR A 49 22.82 -1.33 -18.69
CA THR A 49 24.22 -1.49 -18.34
C THR A 49 25.02 -1.79 -19.58
N SER A 50 26.25 -1.28 -19.66
CA SER A 50 27.18 -1.57 -20.74
C SER A 50 28.55 -1.91 -20.12
N ASP A 51 28.97 -3.14 -20.35
CA ASP A 51 30.29 -3.62 -19.95
C ASP A 51 31.15 -3.76 -21.19
N THR A 52 32.32 -3.09 -21.15
CA THR A 52 33.32 -3.20 -22.21
C THR A 52 34.57 -3.89 -21.68
N ASN A 53 34.87 -5.03 -22.24
CA ASN A 53 36.10 -5.78 -21.93
C ASN A 53 37.07 -5.63 -23.10
N CYS A 54 38.26 -5.09 -22.84
CA CYS A 54 39.29 -4.92 -23.81
C CYS A 54 40.51 -5.80 -23.50
N ASN A 55 40.93 -6.57 -24.48
CA ASN A 55 42.15 -7.37 -24.38
C ASN A 55 43.19 -6.81 -25.36
N THR A 56 44.37 -6.48 -24.86
CA THR A 56 45.49 -5.93 -25.67
C THR A 56 46.59 -6.97 -25.72
N ASN A 57 46.87 -7.46 -26.92
CA ASN A 57 48.01 -8.31 -27.21
C ASN A 57 49.03 -7.51 -27.97
N GLY A 58 50.26 -7.42 -27.43
CA GLY A 58 51.35 -6.70 -28.08
C GLY A 58 52.69 -7.43 -27.96
N ASN A 59 53.48 -7.37 -29.03
CA ASN A 59 54.87 -7.79 -29.04
C ASN A 59 55.75 -6.56 -29.06
N VAL A 60 56.78 -6.58 -28.22
CA VAL A 60 57.82 -5.56 -28.21
C VAL A 60 59.10 -6.20 -28.71
N ASP A 61 59.54 -5.80 -29.89
CA ASP A 61 60.82 -6.19 -30.41
C ASP A 61 61.82 -5.05 -30.19
N ALA A 62 62.85 -5.30 -29.38
CA ALA A 62 63.89 -4.35 -29.11
C ALA A 62 65.26 -4.92 -29.43
N THR A 63 66.04 -4.26 -30.25
CA THR A 63 67.43 -4.60 -30.60
C THR A 63 68.34 -3.52 -30.09
N THR A 64 69.32 -3.93 -29.28
CA THR A 64 70.33 -3.02 -28.71
C THR A 64 71.65 -3.21 -29.42
N TYR A 65 72.18 -2.15 -30.01
CA TYR A 65 73.50 -2.10 -30.62
C TYR A 65 74.33 -0.97 -29.95
N GLY A 66 75.24 -1.39 -29.12
CA GLY A 66 76.08 -0.42 -28.33
C GLY A 66 75.14 0.35 -27.36
N ASN A 67 75.17 1.67 -27.47
CA ASN A 67 74.36 2.57 -26.59
C ASN A 67 73.05 2.99 -27.21
N THR A 68 72.62 2.40 -28.32
CA THR A 68 71.39 2.76 -29.02
C THR A 68 70.46 1.58 -29.03
N THR A 69 69.23 1.77 -28.47
CA THR A 69 68.15 0.77 -28.49
C THR A 69 67.09 1.22 -29.47
N ASN A 70 66.83 0.43 -30.50
CA ASN A 70 65.68 0.59 -31.40
C ASN A 70 64.66 -0.46 -31.08
N GLY A 71 63.44 -0.02 -30.74
CA GLY A 71 62.33 -0.91 -30.47
C GLY A 71 61.10 -0.56 -31.29
N SER A 72 60.39 -1.56 -31.73
CA SER A 72 59.05 -1.41 -32.29
C SER A 72 58.02 -2.12 -31.40
N VAL A 73 56.91 -1.43 -31.13
CA VAL A 73 55.78 -1.99 -30.38
C VAL A 73 54.63 -2.21 -31.35
N ASN A 74 54.21 -3.43 -31.50
CA ASN A 74 53.04 -3.76 -32.26
C ASN A 74 51.96 -4.33 -31.30
N ALA A 75 50.90 -3.54 -31.05
CA ALA A 75 49.86 -3.91 -30.14
C ALA A 75 48.47 -3.88 -30.82
N THR A 76 47.72 -4.93 -30.68
CA THR A 76 46.33 -4.99 -31.16
C THR A 76 45.41 -5.07 -29.94
N THR A 77 44.49 -4.14 -29.84
CA THR A 77 43.47 -4.10 -28.77
C THR A 77 42.15 -4.54 -29.36
N ASN A 78 41.57 -5.61 -28.83
CA ASN A 78 40.24 -6.06 -29.16
C ASN A 78 39.30 -5.75 -27.98
N CYS A 79 38.28 -4.97 -28.25
CA CYS A 79 37.25 -4.65 -27.24
C CYS A 79 35.91 -5.31 -27.58
N THR A 80 35.33 -5.98 -26.62
CA THR A 80 33.98 -6.51 -26.73
C THR A 80 33.07 -5.75 -25.78
N THR A 81 32.05 -5.11 -26.33
CA THR A 81 31.05 -4.41 -25.52
C THR A 81 29.77 -5.23 -25.46
N THR A 82 29.35 -5.58 -24.24
CA THR A 82 28.05 -6.22 -24.00
C THR A 82 27.14 -5.19 -23.36
N SER A 83 26.03 -4.89 -23.99
CA SER A 83 25.04 -3.95 -23.46
C SER A 83 23.72 -4.67 -23.19
N THR A 84 23.18 -4.44 -21.99
CA THR A 84 21.83 -4.84 -21.64
C THR A 84 20.95 -3.60 -21.68
N PRO A 85 19.96 -3.54 -22.56
CA PRO A 85 19.08 -2.38 -22.63
C PRO A 85 18.28 -2.23 -21.34
N GLY A 86 18.08 -0.99 -20.90
CA GLY A 86 17.19 -0.66 -19.80
C GLY A 86 15.73 -0.85 -20.20
N THR A 87 14.87 -0.97 -19.21
CA THR A 87 13.41 -0.99 -19.41
C THR A 87 12.88 0.44 -19.33
N PRO A 88 12.10 0.93 -20.29
CA PRO A 88 11.51 2.25 -20.20
C PRO A 88 10.53 2.31 -19.01
N GLY A 89 10.49 3.45 -18.35
CA GLY A 89 9.47 3.72 -17.35
C GLY A 89 8.08 3.75 -18.00
N TYR A 90 7.06 3.39 -17.22
CA TYR A 90 5.67 3.44 -17.67
C TYR A 90 4.77 4.02 -16.58
N THR A 91 3.62 4.53 -16.97
CA THR A 91 2.63 5.06 -16.06
C THR A 91 1.39 4.19 -16.12
N THR A 92 0.92 3.75 -14.96
CA THR A 92 -0.39 3.11 -14.83
C THR A 92 -1.40 4.09 -14.24
N HIS A 93 -2.64 4.04 -14.73
CA HIS A 93 -3.74 4.85 -14.24
C HIS A 93 -4.68 3.98 -13.42
N ARG A 94 -5.08 4.47 -12.27
CA ARG A 94 -6.02 3.79 -11.38
C ARG A 94 -7.11 4.74 -10.94
N ALA A 95 -8.35 4.40 -11.24
CA ALA A 95 -9.51 5.12 -10.73
C ALA A 95 -9.69 4.85 -9.23
N ILE A 96 -9.78 5.92 -8.44
CA ILE A 96 -10.08 5.87 -7.01
C ILE A 96 -11.44 6.49 -6.81
N GLN A 97 -12.37 5.72 -6.26
CA GLN A 97 -13.66 6.26 -5.84
C GLN A 97 -13.49 7.11 -4.58
N GLN A 98 -14.13 8.27 -4.60
CA GLN A 98 -14.25 9.17 -3.46
C GLN A 98 -15.73 9.47 -3.26
N GLU A 99 -16.16 9.55 -2.03
CA GLU A 99 -17.56 9.82 -1.69
C GLU A 99 -17.62 10.77 -0.49
N SER A 100 -18.43 11.82 -0.63
CA SER A 100 -18.80 12.71 0.46
C SER A 100 -20.25 12.41 0.85
N VAL A 101 -20.49 12.13 2.10
CA VAL A 101 -21.80 11.79 2.64
C VAL A 101 -22.24 12.89 3.58
N HIS A 102 -23.37 13.50 3.30
CA HIS A 102 -24.04 14.45 4.18
C HIS A 102 -25.02 13.70 5.05
N ALA A 103 -24.86 13.81 6.36
CA ALA A 103 -25.63 13.02 7.31
C ALA A 103 -25.99 13.79 8.57
N ILE A 104 -26.96 13.27 9.32
CA ILE A 104 -27.32 13.73 10.66
C ILE A 104 -26.83 12.67 11.66
N LEU A 105 -26.01 13.11 12.60
CA LEU A 105 -25.49 12.31 13.69
C LEU A 105 -25.85 12.99 15.01
N ASN A 106 -26.64 12.35 15.85
CA ASN A 106 -27.12 12.91 17.12
C ASN A 106 -27.77 14.29 16.96
N GLY A 107 -28.54 14.51 15.88
CA GLY A 107 -29.18 15.79 15.59
C GLY A 107 -28.27 16.87 15.02
N GLN A 108 -27.00 16.59 14.78
CA GLN A 108 -26.04 17.50 14.17
C GLN A 108 -25.75 17.11 12.72
N HIS A 109 -25.71 18.10 11.84
CA HIS A 109 -25.29 17.90 10.46
C HIS A 109 -23.79 17.65 10.42
N VAL A 110 -23.40 16.58 9.77
CA VAL A 110 -22.01 16.17 9.61
C VAL A 110 -21.70 15.82 8.17
N THR A 111 -20.47 16.07 7.76
CA THR A 111 -19.94 15.58 6.48
C THR A 111 -18.95 14.48 6.74
N LEU A 112 -19.20 13.33 6.12
CA LEU A 112 -18.37 12.15 6.16
C LEU A 112 -17.68 11.96 4.81
N TRP A 113 -16.45 11.53 4.83
CA TRP A 113 -15.67 11.29 3.65
C TRP A 113 -15.13 9.88 3.58
N CYS A 114 -15.38 9.22 2.46
CA CYS A 114 -14.78 7.94 2.11
C CYS A 114 -13.80 8.12 0.97
N GLN A 115 -12.60 7.65 1.18
CA GLN A 115 -11.61 7.50 0.12
C GLN A 115 -11.26 6.02 -0.02
N ALA A 116 -11.71 5.41 -1.10
CA ALA A 116 -11.39 4.03 -1.37
C ALA A 116 -9.96 3.90 -1.93
N GLY A 117 -9.03 3.40 -1.10
CA GLY A 117 -7.74 2.93 -1.59
C GLY A 117 -7.88 1.57 -2.28
N PHE A 118 -8.05 0.51 -1.48
CA PHE A 118 -8.27 -0.85 -1.97
C PHE A 118 -9.72 -1.34 -1.86
N ARG A 119 -10.58 -0.61 -1.16
CA ARG A 119 -11.99 -0.93 -0.95
C ARG A 119 -12.83 0.16 -1.61
N ARG A 120 -13.94 -0.24 -2.23
CA ARG A 120 -14.90 0.70 -2.82
C ARG A 120 -15.66 1.40 -1.72
N CYS A 121 -15.99 2.68 -1.91
CA CYS A 121 -17.00 3.36 -1.11
C CYS A 121 -18.39 2.77 -1.46
N ALA A 122 -19.35 2.92 -0.57
CA ALA A 122 -20.59 2.15 -0.67
C ALA A 122 -21.67 2.80 -1.55
N ASN A 123 -21.49 4.03 -2.03
CA ASN A 123 -22.56 4.82 -2.70
C ASN A 123 -23.85 4.81 -1.87
N LEU A 124 -23.79 5.40 -0.68
CA LEU A 124 -24.91 5.41 0.24
C LEU A 124 -26.07 6.25 -0.34
N THR A 125 -27.25 5.67 -0.38
CA THR A 125 -28.48 6.41 -0.70
C THR A 125 -29.05 7.08 0.56
N PRO A 126 -29.86 8.15 0.43
CA PRO A 126 -30.53 8.75 1.56
C PRO A 126 -31.31 7.69 2.37
N GLY A 127 -31.20 7.74 3.69
CA GLY A 127 -31.81 6.76 4.59
C GLY A 127 -31.08 6.60 5.90
N THR A 128 -31.61 5.76 6.76
CA THR A 128 -31.05 5.47 8.09
C THR A 128 -30.16 4.24 8.06
N TYR A 129 -28.98 4.38 8.61
CA TYR A 129 -27.97 3.33 8.66
C TYR A 129 -27.49 3.09 10.10
N THR A 130 -27.17 1.85 10.40
CA THR A 130 -26.46 1.51 11.63
C THR A 130 -24.98 1.83 11.46
N ALA A 131 -24.40 2.45 12.46
CA ALA A 131 -22.98 2.80 12.47
C ALA A 131 -22.34 2.48 13.82
N GLU A 132 -21.03 2.38 13.84
CA GLU A 132 -20.20 2.30 15.05
C GLU A 132 -19.08 3.34 14.98
N ALA A 133 -18.63 3.83 16.11
CA ALA A 133 -17.49 4.73 16.18
C ALA A 133 -16.20 4.00 15.80
N ASP A 134 -15.29 4.64 15.07
CA ASP A 134 -13.96 4.13 14.76
C ASP A 134 -12.91 5.16 15.15
N GLY A 135 -12.76 5.33 16.47
CA GLY A 135 -12.02 6.42 17.08
C GLY A 135 -12.80 7.74 17.09
N ASP A 136 -12.10 8.84 17.32
CA ASP A 136 -12.72 10.15 17.55
C ASP A 136 -13.18 10.87 16.27
N LYS A 137 -12.66 10.44 15.11
CA LYS A 137 -12.84 11.15 13.82
C LYS A 137 -13.31 10.25 12.69
N ALA A 138 -13.85 9.10 13.01
CA ALA A 138 -14.35 8.19 11.97
C ALA A 138 -15.52 7.36 12.48
N VAL A 139 -16.34 6.90 11.53
CA VAL A 139 -17.45 5.98 11.76
C VAL A 139 -17.37 4.83 10.78
N ARG A 140 -17.83 3.67 11.18
CA ARG A 140 -18.06 2.54 10.28
C ARG A 140 -19.55 2.37 10.09
N ILE A 141 -19.99 2.54 8.85
CA ILE A 141 -21.39 2.40 8.47
C ILE A 141 -21.62 0.96 7.98
N TYR A 142 -22.65 0.32 8.46
CA TYR A 142 -23.06 -1.03 8.09
C TYR A 142 -23.86 -0.95 6.80
N VAL A 143 -23.36 -1.59 5.76
CA VAL A 143 -24.00 -1.58 4.44
C VAL A 143 -24.63 -2.96 4.19
N TYR A 144 -25.91 -2.97 3.92
CA TYR A 144 -26.67 -4.17 3.64
C TYR A 144 -27.05 -4.24 2.15
N SER A 145 -27.15 -5.46 1.64
CA SER A 145 -27.67 -5.69 0.30
C SER A 145 -29.15 -5.32 0.24
N LEU A 146 -29.54 -4.50 -0.73
CA LEU A 146 -30.92 -4.12 -0.94
C LEU A 146 -31.82 -5.32 -1.33
N ILE A 147 -31.21 -6.36 -1.93
CA ILE A 147 -31.94 -7.54 -2.41
C ILE A 147 -32.01 -8.63 -1.34
N SER A 148 -30.88 -8.95 -0.71
CA SER A 148 -30.78 -10.08 0.21
C SER A 148 -30.85 -9.70 1.68
N HIS A 149 -30.86 -8.41 2.00
CA HIS A 149 -30.80 -7.83 3.36
C HIS A 149 -29.63 -8.37 4.21
N LYS A 150 -28.64 -8.99 3.57
CA LYS A 150 -27.43 -9.47 4.25
C LYS A 150 -26.40 -8.34 4.36
N LEU A 151 -25.67 -8.35 5.47
CA LEU A 151 -24.57 -7.41 5.68
C LEU A 151 -23.49 -7.63 4.59
N MET A 152 -23.28 -6.64 3.75
CA MET A 152 -22.23 -6.64 2.73
C MET A 152 -20.87 -6.27 3.31
N GLY A 153 -20.87 -5.43 4.34
CA GLY A 153 -19.67 -5.01 5.02
C GLY A 153 -19.85 -3.77 5.88
N LYS A 154 -18.77 -3.39 6.54
CA LYS A 154 -18.66 -2.15 7.29
C LYS A 154 -17.72 -1.22 6.52
N MET A 155 -18.22 -0.07 6.10
CA MET A 155 -17.45 0.93 5.34
C MET A 155 -17.00 2.04 6.26
N LYS A 156 -15.71 2.37 6.22
CA LYS A 156 -15.13 3.41 7.06
C LYS A 156 -15.26 4.78 6.40
N TYR A 157 -15.84 5.71 7.13
CA TYR A 157 -15.96 7.11 6.76
C TYR A 157 -15.24 7.98 7.79
N ARG A 158 -14.50 8.98 7.31
CA ARG A 158 -13.86 9.98 8.18
C ARG A 158 -14.78 11.18 8.35
N LEU A 159 -14.94 11.66 9.57
CA LEU A 159 -15.62 12.91 9.85
C LEU A 159 -14.74 14.08 9.40
N VAL A 160 -15.23 14.92 8.50
CA VAL A 160 -14.48 16.03 7.88
C VAL A 160 -14.96 17.37 8.38
N GLY A 161 -16.23 17.47 8.77
CA GLY A 161 -16.83 18.69 9.31
C GLY A 161 -18.22 18.43 9.86
N GLY A 162 -18.66 19.33 10.74
CA GLY A 162 -20.05 19.52 11.15
C GLY A 162 -20.46 20.94 10.81
N TRP A 163 -21.70 21.15 10.44
CA TRP A 163 -22.28 22.44 10.06
C TRP A 163 -23.72 22.57 10.54
#